data_f0f7e805671a48cb9cbf4b311fd9508f
#
_entry.id   f0f7e805671a48cb9cbf4b311fd9508f
#
_cell.length_a   1.000
_cell.length_b   1.000
_cell.length_c   1.000
_cell.angle_alpha   90.00
_cell.angle_beta   90.00
_cell.angle_gamma   90.00
#
_symmetry.space_group_name_H-M   'P 1'
#
loop_
_entity.id
_entity.type
_entity.pdbx_description
1 polymer ?
#
loop_
_entity_poly.entity_id
_entity_poly.type
_entity_poly.pdbx_seq_one_letter_code
_entity_poly.pdbx_strand_id
1 'polypeptide(L)'
;QVKSCVLFAGLYADGKTSVTEPFLSRNHSELMLSSFGASVQTCGTTATIEPEPVLTAQKVEVPGDISSAAFFIAAGLLIPGSELLIKNVGINPTRDGILRVCRQMGANLELLNTRTQCGEPVADILVKHSELNGTVIEGDLIPTLIDELPVIAVMAACANGETIIRNAEELKVKESNRLEIIVHHLSEMGCDITGTKDGMIIRGGKPLHGAVLDSHLDHR
;
A
#
# COMPACT_ATOMS: atom_id res chain seq x y z
N GLN A 1 -11.14 6.01 6.96
CA GLN A 1 -11.70 7.35 7.28
C GLN A 1 -12.87 7.24 8.26
N VAL A 2 -13.83 6.33 8.04
CA VAL A 2 -14.99 6.15 8.96
C VAL A 2 -14.54 5.80 10.37
N LYS A 3 -13.64 4.82 10.53
CA LYS A 3 -13.05 4.46 11.82
C LYS A 3 -12.41 5.68 12.50
N SER A 4 -11.55 6.42 11.80
CA SER A 4 -10.91 7.62 12.35
C SER A 4 -11.93 8.67 12.78
N CYS A 5 -12.99 8.90 11.99
CA CYS A 5 -14.08 9.83 12.35
C CYS A 5 -14.76 9.41 13.66
N VAL A 6 -15.08 8.14 13.83
CA VAL A 6 -15.70 7.61 15.04
C VAL A 6 -14.78 7.75 16.26
N LEU A 7 -13.48 7.43 16.10
CA LEU A 7 -12.49 7.57 17.18
C LEU A 7 -12.32 9.05 17.60
N PHE A 8 -12.22 9.97 16.63
CA PHE A 8 -12.14 11.41 16.96
C PHE A 8 -13.40 11.93 17.65
N ALA A 9 -14.60 11.49 17.24
CA ALA A 9 -15.84 11.83 17.94
C ALA A 9 -15.86 11.25 19.36
N GLY A 10 -15.31 10.04 19.54
CA GLY A 10 -15.20 9.36 20.82
C GLY A 10 -14.36 10.11 21.86
N LEU A 11 -13.41 10.98 21.43
CA LEU A 11 -12.65 11.83 22.36
C LEU A 11 -13.54 12.77 23.19
N TYR A 12 -14.70 13.14 22.66
CA TYR A 12 -15.65 14.08 23.26
C TYR A 12 -16.95 13.42 23.72
N ALA A 13 -17.02 12.09 23.74
CA ALA A 13 -18.21 11.35 24.16
C ALA A 13 -18.30 11.25 25.68
N ASP A 14 -19.50 10.99 26.22
CA ASP A 14 -19.73 10.76 27.66
C ASP A 14 -19.19 9.40 28.16
N GLY A 15 -18.74 8.52 27.24
CA GLY A 15 -18.27 7.18 27.59
C GLY A 15 -17.38 6.57 26.49
N LYS A 16 -16.90 5.35 26.76
CA LYS A 16 -16.08 4.60 25.79
C LYS A 16 -16.77 4.47 24.45
N THR A 17 -16.04 4.73 23.40
CA THR A 17 -16.51 4.58 22.02
C THR A 17 -15.72 3.49 21.31
N SER A 18 -16.45 2.52 20.73
CA SER A 18 -15.85 1.41 19.98
C SER A 18 -16.32 1.39 18.53
N VAL A 19 -15.43 1.03 17.64
CA VAL A 19 -15.74 0.79 16.22
C VAL A 19 -15.15 -0.54 15.78
N THR A 20 -15.99 -1.40 15.18
CA THR A 20 -15.59 -2.70 14.63
C THR A 20 -15.67 -2.65 13.11
N GLU A 21 -14.61 -3.05 12.46
CA GLU A 21 -14.50 -3.12 11.01
C GLU A 21 -14.69 -4.57 10.51
N PRO A 22 -15.20 -4.78 9.29
CA PRO A 22 -15.28 -6.11 8.70
C PRO A 22 -13.88 -6.70 8.40
N PHE A 23 -12.92 -5.84 8.04
CA PHE A 23 -11.52 -6.16 7.80
C PHE A 23 -10.64 -5.07 8.42
N LEU A 24 -9.42 -5.44 8.84
CA LEU A 24 -8.49 -4.48 9.43
C LEU A 24 -8.09 -3.42 8.39
N SER A 25 -8.43 -2.16 8.65
CA SER A 25 -7.98 -1.02 7.86
C SER A 25 -6.76 -0.34 8.50
N ARG A 26 -6.32 0.77 7.88
CA ARG A 26 -5.19 1.58 8.37
C ARG A 26 -5.41 2.03 9.81
N ASN A 27 -4.37 1.93 10.64
CA ASN A 27 -4.43 2.23 12.08
C ASN A 27 -3.61 3.47 12.51
N HIS A 28 -3.31 4.36 11.57
CA HIS A 28 -2.52 5.56 11.84
C HIS A 28 -3.16 6.46 12.91
N SER A 29 -4.49 6.58 12.91
CA SER A 29 -5.21 7.39 13.91
C SER A 29 -5.05 6.83 15.31
N GLU A 30 -5.14 5.51 15.47
CA GLU A 30 -4.96 4.82 16.75
C GLU A 30 -3.54 5.03 17.30
N LEU A 31 -2.53 4.86 16.45
CA LEU A 31 -1.13 5.03 16.82
C LEU A 31 -0.83 6.48 17.20
N MET A 32 -1.30 7.45 16.40
CA MET A 32 -1.10 8.86 16.67
C MET A 32 -1.83 9.31 17.92
N LEU A 33 -3.10 8.97 18.11
CA LEU A 33 -3.87 9.31 19.30
C LEU A 33 -3.23 8.73 20.57
N SER A 34 -2.75 7.48 20.53
CA SER A 34 -2.02 6.87 21.64
C SER A 34 -0.71 7.62 21.93
N SER A 35 0.02 8.02 20.90
CA SER A 35 1.24 8.81 21.03
C SER A 35 1.01 10.19 21.68
N PHE A 36 -0.17 10.78 21.46
CA PHE A 36 -0.58 12.06 22.06
C PHE A 36 -1.17 11.91 23.45
N GLY A 37 -1.34 10.69 23.97
CA GLY A 37 -1.78 10.42 25.34
C GLY A 37 -3.23 9.92 25.45
N ALA A 38 -3.95 9.69 24.34
CA ALA A 38 -5.25 9.05 24.39
C ALA A 38 -5.12 7.56 24.72
N SER A 39 -6.08 7.04 25.50
CA SER A 39 -6.18 5.60 25.75
C SER A 39 -6.94 4.93 24.61
N VAL A 40 -6.22 4.32 23.70
CA VAL A 40 -6.77 3.56 22.58
C VAL A 40 -6.41 2.10 22.75
N GLN A 41 -7.39 1.21 22.68
CA GLN A 41 -7.23 -0.24 22.75
C GLN A 41 -7.72 -0.87 21.45
N THR A 42 -6.95 -1.81 20.90
CA THR A 42 -7.31 -2.58 19.70
C THR A 42 -7.39 -4.05 20.04
N CYS A 43 -8.47 -4.70 19.59
CA CYS A 43 -8.66 -6.14 19.70
C CYS A 43 -9.24 -6.67 18.38
N GLY A 44 -8.42 -7.40 17.62
CA GLY A 44 -8.78 -7.82 16.26
C GLY A 44 -9.11 -6.62 15.37
N THR A 45 -10.33 -6.56 14.85
CA THR A 45 -10.83 -5.47 14.01
C THR A 45 -11.58 -4.38 14.79
N THR A 46 -11.58 -4.42 16.13
CA THR A 46 -12.26 -3.43 16.98
C THR A 46 -11.24 -2.48 17.60
N ALA A 47 -11.45 -1.18 17.41
CA ALA A 47 -10.73 -0.13 18.11
C ALA A 47 -11.67 0.56 19.11
N THR A 48 -11.20 0.76 20.34
CA THR A 48 -11.94 1.41 21.42
C THR A 48 -11.14 2.57 21.95
N ILE A 49 -11.77 3.73 22.16
CA ILE A 49 -11.16 4.92 22.75
C ILE A 49 -11.89 5.34 24.01
N GLU A 50 -11.11 5.72 25.03
CA GLU A 50 -11.63 6.36 26.24
C GLU A 50 -11.91 7.84 25.97
N PRO A 51 -12.99 8.41 26.54
CA PRO A 51 -13.32 9.82 26.38
C PRO A 51 -12.40 10.74 27.18
N GLU A 52 -12.44 12.02 26.83
CA GLU A 52 -11.78 13.14 27.55
C GLU A 52 -10.29 12.90 27.92
N PRO A 53 -9.45 12.41 26.99
CA PRO A 53 -8.04 12.22 27.30
C PRO A 53 -7.32 13.56 27.51
N VAL A 54 -6.32 13.57 28.38
CA VAL A 54 -5.37 14.69 28.45
C VAL A 54 -4.34 14.53 27.34
N LEU A 55 -4.59 15.19 26.21
CA LEU A 55 -3.65 15.15 25.08
C LEU A 55 -2.46 16.08 25.32
N THR A 56 -1.26 15.60 25.01
CA THR A 56 0.00 16.34 25.11
C THR A 56 0.62 16.55 23.74
N ALA A 57 1.11 17.75 23.48
CA ALA A 57 1.80 18.07 22.25
C ALA A 57 3.04 17.18 22.05
N GLN A 58 3.24 16.71 20.84
CA GLN A 58 4.35 15.86 20.44
C GLN A 58 5.11 16.48 19.26
N LYS A 59 6.41 16.21 19.18
CA LYS A 59 7.18 16.48 17.98
C LYS A 59 6.92 15.33 17.00
N VAL A 60 6.19 15.63 15.93
CA VAL A 60 5.88 14.66 14.87
C VAL A 60 6.85 14.85 13.71
N GLU A 61 7.60 13.80 13.37
CA GLU A 61 8.37 13.72 12.15
C GLU A 61 7.59 12.84 11.16
N VAL A 62 7.07 13.45 10.11
CA VAL A 62 6.25 12.74 9.11
C VAL A 62 7.15 11.88 8.23
N PRO A 63 6.96 10.55 8.17
CA PRO A 63 7.73 9.68 7.29
C PRO A 63 7.36 9.88 5.83
N GLY A 64 8.22 9.41 4.93
CA GLY A 64 7.90 9.28 3.51
C GLY A 64 6.72 8.31 3.29
N ASP A 65 5.84 8.66 2.34
CA ASP A 65 4.70 7.83 1.99
C ASP A 65 5.12 6.61 1.17
N ILE A 66 4.73 5.42 1.63
CA ILE A 66 5.02 4.15 0.95
C ILE A 66 4.44 4.11 -0.47
N SER A 67 3.29 4.74 -0.71
CA SER A 67 2.69 4.80 -2.04
C SER A 67 3.52 5.64 -3.01
N SER A 68 4.13 6.72 -2.53
CA SER A 68 5.09 7.52 -3.32
C SER A 68 6.41 6.77 -3.52
N ALA A 69 6.90 6.08 -2.48
CA ALA A 69 8.10 5.25 -2.56
C ALA A 69 7.93 4.07 -3.52
N ALA A 70 6.72 3.57 -3.71
CA ALA A 70 6.40 2.42 -4.57
C ALA A 70 6.92 2.56 -6.00
N PHE A 71 6.85 3.77 -6.58
CA PHE A 71 7.36 4.05 -7.92
C PHE A 71 8.89 3.93 -8.00
N PHE A 72 9.58 4.40 -6.96
CA PHE A 72 11.04 4.28 -6.86
C PHE A 72 11.47 2.86 -6.52
N ILE A 73 10.69 2.13 -5.72
CA ILE A 73 10.91 0.70 -5.47
C ILE A 73 10.82 -0.06 -6.79
N ALA A 74 9.76 0.13 -7.57
CA ALA A 74 9.58 -0.50 -8.87
C ALA A 74 10.74 -0.15 -9.83
N ALA A 75 11.11 1.12 -9.94
CA ALA A 75 12.24 1.56 -10.77
C ALA A 75 13.56 0.91 -10.33
N GLY A 76 13.84 0.87 -9.03
CA GLY A 76 15.05 0.24 -8.48
C GLY A 76 15.11 -1.27 -8.73
N LEU A 77 13.95 -1.95 -8.77
CA LEU A 77 13.87 -3.38 -9.06
C LEU A 77 14.01 -3.69 -10.56
N LEU A 78 13.39 -2.87 -11.42
CA LEU A 78 13.27 -3.16 -12.86
C LEU A 78 14.47 -2.68 -13.70
N ILE A 79 15.15 -1.61 -13.28
CA ILE A 79 16.23 -1.04 -14.08
C ILE A 79 17.55 -1.78 -13.81
N PRO A 80 18.16 -2.42 -14.82
CA PRO A 80 19.42 -3.16 -14.65
C PRO A 80 20.54 -2.32 -14.03
N GLY A 81 21.22 -2.88 -13.02
CA GLY A 81 22.32 -2.23 -12.32
C GLY A 81 21.90 -1.17 -11.28
N SER A 82 20.61 -0.99 -11.06
CA SER A 82 20.11 -0.06 -10.04
C SER A 82 20.43 -0.54 -8.63
N GLU A 83 20.85 0.41 -7.79
CA GLU A 83 20.89 0.31 -6.34
C GLU A 83 20.35 1.62 -5.76
N LEU A 84 19.24 1.57 -5.04
CA LEU A 84 18.52 2.75 -4.57
C LEU A 84 18.22 2.65 -3.10
N LEU A 85 18.59 3.68 -2.32
CA LEU A 85 18.25 3.82 -0.91
C LEU A 85 17.17 4.90 -0.74
N ILE A 86 15.96 4.49 -0.37
CA ILE A 86 14.82 5.37 -0.10
C ILE A 86 14.71 5.54 1.41
N LYS A 87 14.98 6.75 1.92
CA LYS A 87 15.12 7.01 3.35
C LYS A 87 13.79 7.37 4.02
N ASN A 88 13.69 6.98 5.31
CA ASN A 88 12.62 7.40 6.22
C ASN A 88 11.21 7.13 5.70
N VAL A 89 10.96 5.94 5.17
CA VAL A 89 9.66 5.54 4.63
C VAL A 89 8.83 4.87 5.73
N GLY A 90 7.53 5.23 5.82
CA GLY A 90 6.57 4.54 6.67
C GLY A 90 6.36 3.10 6.21
N ILE A 91 6.53 2.15 7.12
CA ILE A 91 6.38 0.71 6.86
C ILE A 91 5.30 0.10 7.75
N ASN A 92 4.23 0.84 8.01
CA ASN A 92 3.13 0.35 8.82
C ASN A 92 2.57 -0.96 8.22
N PRO A 93 2.39 -2.04 9.02
CA PRO A 93 1.89 -3.33 8.53
C PRO A 93 0.52 -3.27 7.82
N THR A 94 -0.27 -2.23 8.08
CA THR A 94 -1.54 -2.00 7.37
C THR A 94 -1.37 -1.34 6.00
N ARG A 95 -0.12 -1.00 5.61
CA ARG A 95 0.25 -0.32 4.37
C ARG A 95 1.46 -0.93 3.65
N ASP A 96 2.12 -1.93 4.24
CA ASP A 96 3.38 -2.49 3.73
C ASP A 96 3.20 -3.58 2.67
N GLY A 97 2.00 -3.77 2.17
CA GLY A 97 1.66 -4.85 1.23
C GLY A 97 2.57 -4.92 0.02
N ILE A 98 2.98 -3.78 -0.55
CA ILE A 98 3.93 -3.75 -1.66
C ILE A 98 5.28 -4.40 -1.29
N LEU A 99 5.78 -4.20 -0.07
CA LEU A 99 7.04 -4.80 0.37
C LEU A 99 6.92 -6.33 0.47
N ARG A 100 5.75 -6.81 0.88
CA ARG A 100 5.45 -8.25 0.91
C ARG A 100 5.37 -8.83 -0.49
N VAL A 101 4.66 -8.16 -1.40
CA VAL A 101 4.58 -8.56 -2.82
C VAL A 101 5.97 -8.57 -3.47
N CYS A 102 6.78 -7.52 -3.28
CA CYS A 102 8.14 -7.49 -3.80
C CYS A 102 8.94 -8.73 -3.36
N ARG A 103 8.86 -9.12 -2.07
CA ARG A 103 9.54 -10.31 -1.56
C ARG A 103 9.00 -11.60 -2.20
N GLN A 104 7.67 -11.72 -2.37
CA GLN A 104 7.05 -12.87 -3.05
C GLN A 104 7.50 -12.98 -4.51
N MET A 105 7.73 -11.85 -5.16
CA MET A 105 8.25 -11.79 -6.53
C MET A 105 9.77 -12.04 -6.62
N GLY A 106 10.47 -12.23 -5.50
CA GLY A 106 11.93 -12.50 -5.47
C GLY A 106 12.79 -11.24 -5.49
N ALA A 107 12.25 -10.08 -5.11
CA ALA A 107 12.98 -8.82 -5.09
C ALA A 107 14.13 -8.82 -4.07
N ASN A 108 15.26 -8.24 -4.46
CA ASN A 108 16.36 -7.89 -3.57
C ASN A 108 16.05 -6.55 -2.87
N LEU A 109 15.38 -6.65 -1.74
CA LEU A 109 14.90 -5.52 -0.95
C LEU A 109 15.23 -5.73 0.52
N GLU A 110 15.88 -4.76 1.15
CA GLU A 110 16.25 -4.77 2.56
C GLU A 110 15.67 -3.56 3.28
N LEU A 111 15.24 -3.77 4.54
CA LEU A 111 14.83 -2.70 5.44
C LEU A 111 15.99 -2.40 6.40
N LEU A 112 16.50 -1.18 6.32
CA LEU A 112 17.60 -0.68 7.13
C LEU A 112 17.08 0.37 8.13
N ASN A 113 17.80 0.56 9.23
CA ASN A 113 17.53 1.62 10.21
C ASN A 113 16.06 1.63 10.69
N THR A 114 15.46 0.43 10.86
CA THR A 114 14.08 0.31 11.33
C THR A 114 13.94 0.91 12.74
N ARG A 115 12.95 1.77 12.90
CA ARG A 115 12.66 2.49 14.15
C ARG A 115 11.19 2.83 14.26
N THR A 116 10.78 3.35 15.40
CA THR A 116 9.40 3.85 15.62
C THR A 116 9.43 5.35 15.83
N GLN A 117 8.56 6.08 15.14
CA GLN A 117 8.36 7.53 15.26
C GLN A 117 6.89 7.82 15.54
N CYS A 118 6.58 8.40 16.70
CA CYS A 118 5.20 8.68 17.14
C CYS A 118 4.25 7.47 16.96
N GLY A 119 4.73 6.26 17.35
CA GLY A 119 3.98 5.01 17.19
C GLY A 119 4.04 4.37 15.80
N GLU A 120 4.48 5.09 14.76
CA GLU A 120 4.59 4.58 13.40
C GLU A 120 5.94 3.89 13.14
N PRO A 121 5.95 2.68 12.60
CA PRO A 121 7.17 2.03 12.17
C PRO A 121 7.68 2.66 10.87
N VAL A 122 8.97 2.98 10.84
CA VAL A 122 9.66 3.56 9.68
C VAL A 122 10.98 2.86 9.43
N ALA A 123 11.42 2.84 8.17
CA ALA A 123 12.71 2.29 7.77
C ALA A 123 13.30 3.05 6.57
N ASP A 124 14.58 2.81 6.34
CA ASP A 124 15.20 3.09 5.06
C ASP A 124 15.09 1.82 4.18
N ILE A 125 14.63 1.96 2.94
CA ILE A 125 14.41 0.83 2.02
C ILE A 125 15.53 0.81 1.00
N LEU A 126 16.40 -0.21 1.06
CA LEU A 126 17.41 -0.47 0.05
C LEU A 126 16.84 -1.41 -0.99
N VAL A 127 16.86 -1.00 -2.26
CA VAL A 127 16.33 -1.77 -3.39
C VAL A 127 17.43 -1.95 -4.42
N LYS A 128 17.61 -3.17 -4.91
CA LYS A 128 18.57 -3.49 -5.97
C LYS A 128 17.87 -4.20 -7.12
N HIS A 129 18.37 -3.99 -8.33
CA HIS A 129 17.85 -4.68 -9.51
C HIS A 129 17.65 -6.18 -9.27
N SER A 130 16.51 -6.70 -9.72
CA SER A 130 16.11 -8.09 -9.52
C SER A 130 15.33 -8.61 -10.70
N GLU A 131 15.55 -9.87 -11.05
CA GLU A 131 14.66 -10.59 -11.95
C GLU A 131 13.44 -11.04 -11.16
N LEU A 132 12.32 -10.35 -11.39
CA LEU A 132 11.07 -10.63 -10.69
C LEU A 132 10.34 -11.81 -11.31
N ASN A 133 9.60 -12.55 -10.49
CA ASN A 133 8.74 -13.66 -10.90
C ASN A 133 7.29 -13.36 -10.58
N GLY A 134 6.40 -13.94 -11.37
CA GLY A 134 4.96 -13.85 -11.15
C GLY A 134 4.54 -14.44 -9.80
N THR A 135 3.42 -13.94 -9.26
CA THR A 135 2.90 -14.34 -7.95
C THR A 135 1.37 -14.22 -7.89
N VAL A 136 0.78 -14.71 -6.81
CA VAL A 136 -0.66 -14.53 -6.53
C VAL A 136 -0.83 -13.48 -5.42
N ILE A 137 -1.67 -12.48 -5.68
CA ILE A 137 -1.98 -11.36 -4.79
C ILE A 137 -3.47 -11.36 -4.53
N GLU A 138 -3.89 -11.71 -3.31
CA GLU A 138 -5.31 -11.87 -2.97
C GLU A 138 -5.58 -11.73 -1.47
N GLY A 139 -6.85 -11.69 -1.10
CA GLY A 139 -7.32 -11.75 0.30
C GLY A 139 -6.87 -10.55 1.14
N ASP A 140 -6.43 -10.82 2.36
CA ASP A 140 -6.05 -9.80 3.35
C ASP A 140 -4.86 -8.93 2.94
N LEU A 141 -4.13 -9.32 1.89
CA LEU A 141 -3.04 -8.52 1.35
C LEU A 141 -3.55 -7.29 0.59
N ILE A 142 -4.67 -7.42 -0.12
CA ILE A 142 -5.24 -6.37 -0.99
C ILE A 142 -5.48 -5.04 -0.27
N PRO A 143 -6.14 -4.96 0.91
CA PRO A 143 -6.34 -3.69 1.61
C PRO A 143 -5.04 -2.97 1.97
N THR A 144 -3.93 -3.71 2.13
CA THR A 144 -2.64 -3.15 2.54
C THR A 144 -1.81 -2.56 1.38
N LEU A 145 -2.27 -2.73 0.14
CA LEU A 145 -1.57 -2.31 -1.09
C LEU A 145 -2.50 -1.88 -2.23
N ILE A 146 -3.77 -1.61 -1.94
CA ILE A 146 -4.77 -1.30 -2.97
C ILE A 146 -4.36 -0.12 -3.86
N ASP A 147 -3.69 0.88 -3.28
CA ASP A 147 -3.23 2.07 -3.99
C ASP A 147 -1.93 1.80 -4.79
N GLU A 148 -1.21 0.73 -4.48
CA GLU A 148 0.03 0.30 -5.15
C GLU A 148 -0.22 -0.72 -6.27
N LEU A 149 -1.45 -1.25 -6.42
CA LEU A 149 -1.77 -2.22 -7.47
C LEU A 149 -1.44 -1.74 -8.89
N PRO A 150 -1.60 -0.44 -9.24
CA PRO A 150 -1.18 0.03 -10.56
C PRO A 150 0.32 -0.19 -10.84
N VAL A 151 1.19 0.20 -9.92
CA VAL A 151 2.64 0.02 -10.10
C VAL A 151 3.05 -1.44 -9.96
N ILE A 152 2.35 -2.23 -9.14
CA ILE A 152 2.55 -3.69 -9.05
C ILE A 152 2.20 -4.37 -10.37
N ALA A 153 1.15 -3.93 -11.07
CA ALA A 153 0.81 -4.45 -12.39
C ALA A 153 1.92 -4.18 -13.43
N VAL A 154 2.58 -3.01 -13.35
CA VAL A 154 3.76 -2.71 -14.17
C VAL A 154 4.93 -3.65 -13.84
N MET A 155 5.22 -3.88 -12.55
CA MET A 155 6.24 -4.85 -12.14
C MET A 155 5.90 -6.25 -12.65
N ALA A 156 4.64 -6.67 -12.56
CA ALA A 156 4.16 -7.97 -13.04
C ALA A 156 4.30 -8.11 -14.57
N ALA A 157 4.03 -7.04 -15.33
CA ALA A 157 4.22 -7.04 -16.77
C ALA A 157 5.69 -7.25 -17.19
N CYS A 158 6.63 -6.79 -16.35
CA CYS A 158 8.07 -6.97 -16.56
C CYS A 158 8.64 -8.25 -15.91
N ALA A 159 7.86 -8.93 -15.05
CA ALA A 159 8.30 -10.13 -14.34
C ALA A 159 8.24 -11.39 -15.22
N ASN A 160 8.97 -12.43 -14.84
CA ASN A 160 8.87 -13.72 -15.48
C ASN A 160 7.62 -14.49 -15.00
N GLY A 161 6.84 -15.03 -15.93
CA GLY A 161 5.68 -15.86 -15.60
C GLY A 161 4.37 -15.10 -15.39
N GLU A 162 3.46 -15.69 -14.64
CA GLU A 162 2.09 -15.19 -14.48
C GLU A 162 1.86 -14.59 -13.08
N THR A 163 1.28 -13.40 -13.04
CA THR A 163 0.80 -12.78 -11.81
C THR A 163 -0.72 -12.74 -11.84
N ILE A 164 -1.35 -13.17 -10.75
CA ILE A 164 -2.81 -13.16 -10.59
C ILE A 164 -3.16 -12.23 -9.44
N ILE A 165 -4.01 -11.23 -9.72
CA ILE A 165 -4.56 -10.32 -8.72
C ILE A 165 -6.05 -10.58 -8.58
N ARG A 166 -6.54 -10.81 -7.34
CA ARG A 166 -7.96 -11.05 -7.03
C ARG A 166 -8.42 -10.17 -5.87
N ASN A 167 -9.73 -10.12 -5.65
CA ASN A 167 -10.36 -9.35 -4.56
C ASN A 167 -10.03 -7.85 -4.57
N ALA A 168 -9.74 -7.29 -5.75
CA ALA A 168 -9.36 -5.89 -5.96
C ALA A 168 -10.50 -5.05 -6.56
N GLU A 169 -11.76 -5.41 -6.32
CA GLU A 169 -12.96 -4.72 -6.83
C GLU A 169 -13.00 -3.25 -6.43
N GLU A 170 -12.41 -2.90 -5.29
CA GLU A 170 -12.33 -1.52 -4.80
C GLU A 170 -11.62 -0.58 -5.79
N LEU A 171 -10.75 -1.09 -6.68
CA LEU A 171 -10.11 -0.31 -7.74
C LEU A 171 -11.12 0.33 -8.71
N LYS A 172 -12.33 -0.24 -8.83
CA LYS A 172 -13.37 0.25 -9.75
C LYS A 172 -14.05 1.52 -9.26
N VAL A 173 -13.98 1.79 -7.95
CA VAL A 173 -14.69 2.90 -7.29
C VAL A 173 -13.72 3.93 -6.65
N LYS A 174 -12.48 3.96 -7.13
CA LYS A 174 -11.50 5.01 -6.77
C LYS A 174 -11.77 6.29 -7.56
N GLU A 175 -10.78 7.17 -7.73
CA GLU A 175 -10.88 8.40 -8.51
C GLU A 175 -11.28 8.14 -9.99
N SER A 176 -10.92 6.97 -10.47
CA SER A 176 -11.28 6.42 -11.77
C SER A 176 -11.54 4.92 -11.62
N ASN A 177 -12.04 4.25 -12.67
CA ASN A 177 -12.05 2.79 -12.71
C ASN A 177 -10.63 2.28 -12.99
N ARG A 178 -9.78 2.31 -11.96
CA ARG A 178 -8.35 1.94 -12.07
C ARG A 178 -8.14 0.55 -12.64
N LEU A 179 -9.03 -0.40 -12.32
CA LEU A 179 -8.91 -1.77 -12.81
C LEU A 179 -8.98 -1.82 -14.35
N GLU A 180 -9.99 -1.20 -14.93
CA GLU A 180 -10.16 -1.15 -16.38
C GLU A 180 -9.05 -0.34 -17.06
N ILE A 181 -8.65 0.78 -16.46
CA ILE A 181 -7.57 1.64 -16.99
C ILE A 181 -6.24 0.91 -17.01
N ILE A 182 -5.86 0.21 -15.94
CA ILE A 182 -4.62 -0.59 -15.88
C ILE A 182 -4.62 -1.65 -16.98
N VAL A 183 -5.72 -2.40 -17.11
CA VAL A 183 -5.84 -3.46 -18.13
C VAL A 183 -5.73 -2.85 -19.52
N HIS A 184 -6.43 -1.75 -19.79
CA HIS A 184 -6.39 -1.07 -21.08
C HIS A 184 -4.98 -0.55 -21.39
N HIS A 185 -4.38 0.22 -20.50
CA HIS A 185 -3.08 0.85 -20.73
C HIS A 185 -1.96 -0.17 -20.94
N LEU A 186 -1.87 -1.19 -20.09
CA LEU A 186 -0.86 -2.22 -20.24
C LEU A 186 -1.08 -3.06 -21.50
N SER A 187 -2.35 -3.31 -21.89
CA SER A 187 -2.66 -3.97 -23.16
C SER A 187 -2.19 -3.13 -24.36
N GLU A 188 -2.47 -1.82 -24.37
CA GLU A 188 -1.99 -0.89 -25.41
C GLU A 188 -0.46 -0.84 -25.49
N MET A 189 0.25 -1.11 -24.39
CA MET A 189 1.71 -1.21 -24.34
C MET A 189 2.23 -2.61 -24.75
N GLY A 190 1.35 -3.53 -25.14
CA GLY A 190 1.71 -4.89 -25.61
C GLY A 190 1.83 -5.94 -24.51
N CYS A 191 1.41 -5.64 -23.28
CA CYS A 191 1.33 -6.61 -22.19
C CYS A 191 0.23 -7.65 -22.44
N ASP A 192 0.52 -8.90 -22.12
CA ASP A 192 -0.47 -9.98 -22.08
C ASP A 192 -1.23 -9.90 -20.75
N ILE A 193 -2.27 -9.09 -20.72
CA ILE A 193 -3.09 -8.84 -19.54
C ILE A 193 -4.57 -9.08 -19.82
N THR A 194 -5.26 -9.66 -18.85
CA THR A 194 -6.72 -9.91 -18.92
C THR A 194 -7.37 -9.45 -17.62
N GLY A 195 -8.36 -8.56 -17.74
CA GLY A 195 -9.20 -8.17 -16.60
C GLY A 195 -10.16 -9.30 -16.21
N THR A 196 -10.36 -9.48 -14.91
CA THR A 196 -11.35 -10.37 -14.34
C THR A 196 -12.45 -9.57 -13.64
N LYS A 197 -13.44 -10.25 -13.07
CA LYS A 197 -14.52 -9.57 -12.34
C LYS A 197 -13.99 -8.72 -11.18
N ASP A 198 -12.95 -9.20 -10.48
CA ASP A 198 -12.45 -8.66 -9.24
C ASP A 198 -10.93 -8.40 -9.24
N GLY A 199 -10.29 -8.40 -10.42
CA GLY A 199 -8.86 -8.23 -10.54
C GLY A 199 -8.34 -8.38 -11.96
N MET A 200 -7.15 -8.99 -12.11
CA MET A 200 -6.50 -9.16 -13.40
C MET A 200 -5.49 -10.31 -13.39
N ILE A 201 -5.21 -10.86 -14.57
CA ILE A 201 -4.17 -11.85 -14.82
C ILE A 201 -3.17 -11.22 -15.78
N ILE A 202 -1.89 -11.22 -15.39
CA ILE A 202 -0.81 -10.58 -16.14
C ILE A 202 0.25 -11.65 -16.46
N ARG A 203 0.58 -11.86 -17.74
CA ARG A 203 1.66 -12.74 -18.20
C ARG A 203 2.80 -11.86 -18.66
N GLY A 204 3.80 -11.73 -17.78
CA GLY A 204 4.95 -10.87 -17.99
C GLY A 204 6.02 -11.48 -18.89
N GLY A 205 7.18 -10.79 -18.96
CA GLY A 205 8.35 -11.24 -19.71
C GLY A 205 8.35 -10.88 -21.21
N LYS A 206 7.27 -10.24 -21.71
CA LYS A 206 7.29 -9.67 -23.06
C LYS A 206 7.75 -8.21 -23.02
N PRO A 207 8.55 -7.75 -24.00
CA PRO A 207 8.91 -6.35 -24.09
C PRO A 207 7.67 -5.45 -24.24
N LEU A 208 7.58 -4.41 -23.42
CA LEU A 208 6.58 -3.37 -23.57
C LEU A 208 7.05 -2.35 -24.62
N HIS A 209 6.10 -1.71 -25.30
CA HIS A 209 6.37 -0.62 -26.25
C HIS A 209 5.67 0.66 -25.84
N GLY A 210 6.09 1.79 -26.41
CA GLY A 210 5.47 3.06 -26.17
C GLY A 210 4.03 3.13 -26.70
N ALA A 211 3.14 3.80 -25.97
CA ALA A 211 1.76 4.06 -26.35
C ALA A 211 1.35 5.49 -25.95
N VAL A 212 0.28 5.99 -26.54
CA VAL A 212 -0.35 7.25 -26.15
C VAL A 212 -1.46 6.91 -25.15
N LEU A 213 -1.26 7.30 -23.90
CA LEU A 213 -2.15 6.96 -22.81
C LEU A 213 -2.83 8.22 -22.23
N ASP A 214 -4.07 8.09 -21.78
CA ASP A 214 -4.78 9.13 -21.04
C ASP A 214 -4.68 8.83 -19.54
N SER A 215 -4.25 9.81 -18.74
CA SER A 215 -4.16 9.66 -17.28
C SER A 215 -5.53 9.63 -16.59
N HIS A 216 -6.61 9.96 -17.26
CA HIS A 216 -7.97 10.09 -16.71
C HIS A 216 -8.03 10.98 -15.46
N LEU A 217 -7.09 11.93 -15.32
CA LEU A 217 -6.91 12.80 -14.14
C LEU A 217 -6.69 12.01 -12.83
N ASP A 218 -6.28 10.76 -12.89
CA ASP A 218 -5.91 9.94 -11.75
C ASP A 218 -4.41 10.10 -11.45
N HIS A 219 -4.07 10.21 -10.18
CA HIS A 219 -2.70 10.46 -9.72
C HIS A 219 -1.87 9.19 -9.47
N ARG A 220 -2.40 8.01 -9.81
CA ARG A 220 -1.76 6.70 -9.63
C ARG A 220 -1.35 6.06 -10.94
#